data_551a9401af3578c8bbc1d89c8cbc0094
#
_entry.id   551a9401af3578c8bbc1d89c8cbc0094
#
_cell.length_a   1.000
_cell.length_b   1.000
_cell.length_c   1.000
_cell.angle_alpha   90.00
_cell.angle_beta   90.00
_cell.angle_gamma   90.00
#
_symmetry.space_group_name_H-M   'P 1'
#
loop_
_entity.id
_entity.type
_entity.pdbx_description
1 polymer ?
#
loop_
_entity_poly.entity_id
_entity_poly.type
_entity_poly.pdbx_seq_one_letter_code
_entity_poly.pdbx_strand_id
1 'polypeptide(L)'
;MRLAPRPFFALCVLVFIAAAAFSAWRLLPADNAGVMSCSTKGIMRFENMDKENVNGNIHFNFGAQGKGSMVVEGYTDSAAGWLYLQRYVKFTYSSKRISATERHYRINQWESSASSIDESPNVIFDYFMREMSDSHDGLFLNAQKLNEKAILLSSINSPLWICTLKSGSKLNGTVANSRW
;
A
#
# COMPACT_ATOMS: atom_id res chain seq x y z
N MET A 1 -42.98 -44.32 -21.18
CA MET A 1 -42.10 -44.26 -19.96
C MET A 1 -42.41 -42.97 -19.22
N ARG A 2 -43.12 -43.04 -18.10
CA ARG A 2 -43.39 -41.86 -17.23
C ARG A 2 -42.20 -41.72 -16.30
N LEU A 3 -41.29 -40.78 -16.59
CA LEU A 3 -40.25 -40.39 -15.67
C LEU A 3 -40.90 -39.83 -14.40
N ALA A 4 -40.62 -40.46 -13.27
CA ALA A 4 -41.15 -40.04 -11.98
C ALA A 4 -40.67 -38.61 -11.73
N PRO A 5 -41.55 -37.65 -11.39
CA PRO A 5 -41.19 -36.22 -11.26
C PRO A 5 -40.21 -35.92 -10.11
N ARG A 6 -40.06 -36.85 -9.19
CA ARG A 6 -39.20 -36.70 -7.99
C ARG A 6 -37.71 -36.51 -8.28
N PRO A 7 -37.02 -37.30 -9.16
CA PRO A 7 -35.59 -37.10 -9.41
C PRO A 7 -35.32 -35.80 -10.20
N PHE A 8 -36.25 -35.40 -11.09
CA PHE A 8 -36.10 -34.14 -11.83
C PHE A 8 -36.18 -32.91 -10.91
N PHE A 9 -37.12 -32.93 -9.97
CA PHE A 9 -37.26 -31.84 -9.00
C PHE A 9 -36.03 -31.72 -8.08
N ALA A 10 -35.48 -32.84 -7.63
CA ALA A 10 -34.25 -32.88 -6.81
C ALA A 10 -33.05 -32.34 -7.60
N LEU A 11 -32.91 -32.63 -8.86
CA LEU A 11 -31.87 -32.11 -9.72
C LEU A 11 -31.96 -30.59 -9.89
N CYS A 12 -33.17 -30.07 -10.14
CA CYS A 12 -33.38 -28.60 -10.23
C CYS A 12 -33.03 -27.85 -8.95
N VAL A 13 -33.42 -28.42 -7.80
CA VAL A 13 -33.09 -27.82 -6.49
C VAL A 13 -31.57 -27.80 -6.24
N LEU A 14 -30.85 -28.87 -6.58
CA LEU A 14 -29.40 -28.97 -6.48
C LEU A 14 -28.69 -27.94 -7.35
N VAL A 15 -29.12 -27.77 -8.60
CA VAL A 15 -28.57 -26.75 -9.51
C VAL A 15 -28.83 -25.35 -8.99
N PHE A 16 -30.01 -25.09 -8.44
CA PHE A 16 -30.37 -23.79 -7.88
C PHE A 16 -29.49 -23.44 -6.63
N ILE A 17 -29.29 -24.44 -5.76
CA ILE A 17 -28.43 -24.27 -4.58
C ILE A 17 -26.97 -24.03 -5.01
N ALA A 18 -26.46 -24.77 -5.99
CA ALA A 18 -25.11 -24.60 -6.52
C ALA A 18 -24.94 -23.22 -7.16
N ALA A 19 -25.90 -22.75 -7.94
CA ALA A 19 -25.88 -21.43 -8.55
C ALA A 19 -25.96 -20.31 -7.51
N ALA A 20 -26.80 -20.47 -6.49
CA ALA A 20 -26.91 -19.52 -5.38
C ALA A 20 -25.61 -19.46 -4.54
N ALA A 21 -24.99 -20.60 -4.25
CA ALA A 21 -23.71 -20.66 -3.54
C ALA A 21 -22.57 -20.04 -4.36
N PHE A 22 -22.53 -20.28 -5.66
CA PHE A 22 -21.54 -19.67 -6.56
C PHE A 22 -21.74 -18.14 -6.68
N SER A 23 -22.98 -17.68 -6.74
CA SER A 23 -23.29 -16.25 -6.76
C SER A 23 -22.95 -15.59 -5.43
N ALA A 24 -23.25 -16.23 -4.30
CA ALA A 24 -22.88 -15.74 -2.98
C ALA A 24 -21.36 -15.64 -2.81
N TRP A 25 -20.61 -16.61 -3.35
CA TRP A 25 -19.14 -16.58 -3.31
C TRP A 25 -18.56 -15.44 -4.15
N ARG A 26 -19.18 -15.12 -5.29
CA ARG A 26 -18.79 -13.97 -6.11
C ARG A 26 -19.13 -12.61 -5.48
N LEU A 27 -20.17 -12.60 -4.61
CA LEU A 27 -20.60 -11.40 -3.89
C LEU A 27 -19.88 -11.21 -2.55
N LEU A 28 -19.11 -12.20 -2.09
CA LEU A 28 -18.21 -11.99 -0.95
C LEU A 28 -17.26 -10.86 -1.34
N PRO A 29 -17.26 -9.74 -0.58
CA PRO A 29 -16.38 -8.63 -0.87
C PRO A 29 -14.96 -9.17 -0.89
N ALA A 30 -14.30 -9.05 -2.04
CA ALA A 30 -12.86 -9.23 -2.10
C ALA A 30 -12.28 -8.43 -0.94
N ASP A 31 -11.41 -9.04 -0.15
CA ASP A 31 -10.82 -8.39 1.04
C ASP A 31 -10.17 -7.07 0.58
N ASN A 32 -10.97 -6.01 0.50
CA ASN A 32 -10.53 -4.63 0.25
C ASN A 32 -9.77 -4.08 1.47
N ALA A 33 -9.52 -4.94 2.42
CA ALA A 33 -8.73 -4.70 3.57
C ALA A 33 -7.28 -4.51 3.15
N GLY A 34 -6.78 -3.31 3.26
CA GLY A 34 -5.43 -2.92 2.84
C GLY A 34 -5.41 -1.65 2.01
N VAL A 35 -6.58 -1.13 1.65
CA VAL A 35 -6.67 0.21 1.05
C VAL A 35 -6.32 1.24 2.10
N MET A 36 -5.22 1.94 1.87
CA MET A 36 -4.68 2.90 2.82
C MET A 36 -4.09 4.09 2.05
N SER A 37 -4.39 5.29 2.51
CA SER A 37 -3.72 6.49 2.02
C SER A 37 -3.22 7.27 3.22
N CYS A 38 -1.93 7.56 3.23
CA CYS A 38 -1.32 8.33 4.30
C CYS A 38 -0.19 9.21 3.80
N SER A 39 0.19 10.19 4.59
CA SER A 39 1.31 11.08 4.31
C SER A 39 2.20 11.25 5.52
N THR A 40 3.48 11.38 5.26
CA THR A 40 4.50 11.67 6.26
C THR A 40 5.43 12.77 5.76
N LYS A 41 6.05 13.46 6.69
CA LYS A 41 7.15 14.39 6.43
C LYS A 41 8.37 13.86 7.18
N GLY A 42 9.51 13.86 6.52
CA GLY A 42 10.73 13.37 7.12
C GLY A 42 11.99 13.91 6.47
N ILE A 43 13.09 13.71 7.18
CA ILE A 43 14.44 13.96 6.69
C ILE A 43 15.11 12.60 6.66
N MET A 44 15.59 12.19 5.49
CA MET A 44 16.40 10.99 5.34
C MET A 44 17.85 11.42 5.10
N ARG A 45 18.75 10.90 5.91
CA ARG A 45 20.18 11.15 5.81
C ARG A 45 20.88 9.90 5.34
N PHE A 46 21.74 10.03 4.35
CA PHE A 46 22.54 8.94 3.82
C PHE A 46 23.97 9.03 4.35
N GLU A 47 24.36 8.06 5.19
CA GLU A 47 25.68 8.07 5.85
C GLU A 47 26.85 7.87 4.89
N ASN A 48 26.60 7.20 3.75
CA ASN A 48 27.62 6.84 2.76
C ASN A 48 27.79 7.84 1.60
N MET A 49 27.03 8.92 1.62
CA MET A 49 27.13 10.00 0.65
C MET A 49 27.49 11.28 1.38
N ASP A 50 28.57 11.94 0.99
CA ASP A 50 29.02 13.18 1.57
C ASP A 50 27.88 14.22 1.58
N LYS A 51 27.15 14.29 2.71
CA LYS A 51 26.12 15.29 3.04
C LYS A 51 24.84 15.29 2.19
N GLU A 52 24.50 14.21 1.52
CA GLU A 52 23.23 14.18 0.80
C GLU A 52 22.07 13.82 1.75
N ASN A 53 21.13 14.74 1.88
CA ASN A 53 19.90 14.54 2.67
C ASN A 53 18.69 14.75 1.77
N VAL A 54 17.64 13.96 1.99
CA VAL A 54 16.32 14.22 1.40
C VAL A 54 15.41 14.77 2.50
N ASN A 55 14.88 15.95 2.30
CA ASN A 55 13.89 16.57 3.20
C ASN A 55 12.60 16.78 2.42
N GLY A 56 11.55 16.09 2.78
CA GLY A 56 10.31 16.21 2.02
C GLY A 56 9.13 15.47 2.61
N ASN A 57 8.09 15.43 1.81
CA ASN A 57 6.85 14.74 2.08
C ASN A 57 6.80 13.45 1.26
N ILE A 58 6.30 12.39 1.88
CA ILE A 58 6.05 11.13 1.21
C ILE A 58 4.56 10.82 1.35
N HIS A 59 3.91 10.59 0.23
CA HIS A 59 2.51 10.22 0.17
C HIS A 59 2.37 8.79 -0.32
N PHE A 60 1.85 7.92 0.52
CA PHE A 60 1.55 6.54 0.16
C PHE A 60 0.06 6.38 -0.15
N ASN A 61 -0.23 5.63 -1.21
CA ASN A 61 -1.57 5.24 -1.56
C ASN A 61 -1.60 3.76 -1.96
N PHE A 62 -2.11 2.93 -1.07
CA PHE A 62 -2.39 1.52 -1.33
C PHE A 62 -3.84 1.40 -1.77
N GLY A 63 -4.05 1.29 -3.07
CA GLY A 63 -5.38 1.25 -3.68
C GLY A 63 -5.95 -0.15 -3.75
N ALA A 64 -7.14 -0.28 -4.30
CA ALA A 64 -7.79 -1.56 -4.52
C ALA A 64 -7.00 -2.44 -5.51
N GLN A 65 -7.24 -3.73 -5.50
CA GLN A 65 -6.69 -4.71 -6.45
C GLN A 65 -5.16 -4.86 -6.41
N GLY A 66 -4.51 -4.54 -5.28
CA GLY A 66 -3.07 -4.70 -5.15
C GLY A 66 -2.24 -3.70 -5.96
N LYS A 67 -2.81 -2.57 -6.35
CA LYS A 67 -2.11 -1.48 -7.05
C LYS A 67 -1.96 -0.30 -6.11
N GLY A 68 -0.77 0.30 -6.11
CA GLY A 68 -0.47 1.45 -5.26
C GLY A 68 0.37 2.48 -5.95
N SER A 69 0.53 3.62 -5.29
CA SER A 69 1.42 4.67 -5.70
C SER A 69 2.08 5.34 -4.50
N MET A 70 3.25 5.88 -4.72
CA MET A 70 3.95 6.73 -3.77
C MET A 70 4.39 8.00 -4.50
N VAL A 71 4.28 9.12 -3.84
CA VAL A 71 4.85 10.39 -4.31
C VAL A 71 5.85 10.85 -3.26
N VAL A 72 7.06 11.16 -3.72
CA VAL A 72 8.10 11.77 -2.89
C VAL A 72 8.34 13.17 -3.45
N GLU A 73 8.15 14.17 -2.60
CA GLU A 73 8.34 15.57 -2.99
C GLU A 73 9.09 16.35 -1.91
N GLY A 74 10.04 17.16 -2.31
CA GLY A 74 10.85 17.93 -1.37
C GLY A 74 12.13 18.46 -1.97
N TYR A 75 13.18 18.44 -1.19
CA TYR A 75 14.48 18.94 -1.61
C TYR A 75 15.57 17.96 -1.21
N THR A 76 16.55 17.82 -2.07
CA THR A 76 17.81 17.16 -1.77
C THR A 76 18.87 18.21 -1.45
N ASP A 77 19.60 18.01 -0.37
CA ASP A 77 20.80 18.82 -0.03
C ASP A 77 22.00 18.06 -0.60
N SER A 78 22.64 18.63 -1.60
CA SER A 78 23.78 18.04 -2.29
C SER A 78 24.96 19.02 -2.38
N ALA A 79 26.10 18.55 -2.84
CA ALA A 79 27.25 19.42 -3.11
C ALA A 79 26.94 20.55 -4.11
N ALA A 80 25.94 20.37 -4.96
CA ALA A 80 25.45 21.38 -5.90
C ALA A 80 24.42 22.36 -5.29
N GLY A 81 24.06 22.17 -4.00
CA GLY A 81 23.03 22.94 -3.31
C GLY A 81 21.71 22.21 -3.19
N TRP A 82 20.66 22.98 -2.88
CA TRP A 82 19.31 22.45 -2.75
C TRP A 82 18.68 22.24 -4.11
N LEU A 83 18.35 20.99 -4.45
CA LEU A 83 17.70 20.60 -5.70
C LEU A 83 16.29 20.10 -5.40
N TYR A 84 15.33 20.48 -6.22
CA TYR A 84 13.95 20.02 -6.04
C TYR A 84 13.82 18.56 -6.48
N LEU A 85 13.19 17.75 -5.63
CA LEU A 85 12.88 16.34 -5.85
C LEU A 85 11.38 16.15 -5.95
N GLN A 86 10.90 15.59 -7.08
CA GLN A 86 9.53 15.14 -7.19
C GLN A 86 9.43 13.88 -8.05
N ARG A 87 9.23 12.75 -7.37
CA ARG A 87 9.15 11.42 -7.97
C ARG A 87 7.80 10.78 -7.75
N TYR A 88 7.31 10.15 -8.79
CA TYR A 88 6.10 9.34 -8.79
C TYR A 88 6.50 7.88 -8.91
N VAL A 89 6.05 7.05 -7.98
CA VAL A 89 6.27 5.61 -7.99
C VAL A 89 4.92 4.91 -8.10
N LYS A 90 4.76 4.07 -9.09
CA LYS A 90 3.64 3.14 -9.23
C LYS A 90 4.13 1.76 -8.85
N PHE A 91 3.32 1.00 -8.12
CA PHE A 91 3.72 -0.33 -7.69
C PHE A 91 2.52 -1.29 -7.63
N THR A 92 2.85 -2.58 -7.71
CA THR A 92 1.93 -3.66 -7.36
C THR A 92 2.30 -4.21 -6.00
N TYR A 93 1.31 -4.60 -5.21
CA TYR A 93 1.55 -5.12 -3.88
C TYR A 93 0.62 -6.28 -3.53
N SER A 94 1.06 -7.11 -2.61
CA SER A 94 0.23 -8.03 -1.86
C SER A 94 0.18 -7.60 -0.40
N SER A 95 -0.91 -7.87 0.29
CA SER A 95 -1.01 -7.54 1.71
C SER A 95 -1.57 -8.70 2.52
N LYS A 96 -1.08 -8.82 3.74
CA LYS A 96 -1.53 -9.82 4.71
C LYS A 96 -1.87 -9.14 6.03
N ARG A 97 -3.09 -9.38 6.51
CA ARG A 97 -3.47 -8.94 7.85
C ARG A 97 -2.80 -9.84 8.88
N ILE A 98 -2.10 -9.25 9.82
CA ILE A 98 -1.43 -9.95 10.92
C ILE A 98 -2.30 -9.90 12.17
N SER A 99 -2.83 -8.72 12.52
CA SER A 99 -3.70 -8.51 13.66
C SER A 99 -4.81 -7.49 13.37
N ALA A 100 -5.59 -7.13 14.37
CA ALA A 100 -6.59 -6.06 14.26
C ALA A 100 -5.96 -4.68 13.96
N THR A 101 -4.72 -4.48 14.35
CA THR A 101 -4.00 -3.20 14.25
C THR A 101 -2.78 -3.25 13.32
N GLU A 102 -2.48 -4.41 12.72
CA GLU A 102 -1.25 -4.62 11.97
C GLU A 102 -1.51 -5.30 10.63
N ARG A 103 -0.85 -4.79 9.60
CA ARG A 103 -0.90 -5.33 8.25
C ARG A 103 0.47 -5.23 7.58
N HIS A 104 0.90 -6.33 6.96
CA HIS A 104 2.10 -6.39 6.15
C HIS A 104 1.76 -6.14 4.68
N TYR A 105 2.59 -5.35 4.02
CA TYR A 105 2.55 -5.07 2.59
C TYR A 105 3.87 -5.53 1.98
N ARG A 106 3.77 -6.31 0.92
CA ARG A 106 4.91 -6.68 0.08
C ARG A 106 4.74 -6.02 -1.27
N ILE A 107 5.62 -5.10 -1.59
CA ILE A 107 5.67 -4.45 -2.90
C ILE A 107 6.51 -5.36 -3.82
N ASN A 108 5.86 -5.87 -4.87
CA ASN A 108 6.45 -6.89 -5.74
C ASN A 108 7.18 -6.28 -6.93
N GLN A 109 6.60 -5.22 -7.50
CA GLN A 109 7.13 -4.51 -8.66
C GLN A 109 6.84 -3.04 -8.50
N TRP A 110 7.77 -2.20 -8.88
CA TRP A 110 7.60 -0.77 -8.87
C TRP A 110 8.30 -0.11 -10.06
N GLU A 111 7.75 1.01 -10.49
CA GLU A 111 8.26 1.85 -11.56
C GLU A 111 8.24 3.30 -11.08
N SER A 112 9.33 4.02 -11.29
CA SER A 112 9.44 5.43 -10.91
C SER A 112 9.56 6.33 -12.12
N SER A 113 9.05 7.55 -12.00
CA SER A 113 9.20 8.62 -12.96
C SER A 113 9.46 9.95 -12.26
N ALA A 114 10.38 10.73 -12.81
CA ALA A 114 10.62 12.11 -12.40
C ALA A 114 9.52 13.01 -12.97
N SER A 115 9.16 14.06 -12.24
CA SER A 115 8.35 15.14 -12.80
C SER A 115 9.21 16.04 -13.70
N SER A 116 8.56 16.89 -14.51
CA SER A 116 9.26 17.84 -15.37
C SER A 116 10.03 18.93 -14.62
N ILE A 117 9.77 19.11 -13.34
CA ILE A 117 10.41 20.08 -12.46
C ILE A 117 11.39 19.44 -11.47
N ASP A 118 11.62 18.13 -11.58
CA ASP A 118 12.58 17.42 -10.76
C ASP A 118 14.00 17.76 -11.22
N GLU A 119 14.82 18.24 -10.32
CA GLU A 119 16.23 18.63 -10.55
C GLU A 119 17.19 17.63 -9.88
N SER A 120 16.64 16.70 -9.07
CA SER A 120 17.44 15.79 -8.28
C SER A 120 18.04 14.65 -9.12
N PRO A 121 19.31 14.32 -8.96
CA PRO A 121 19.94 13.18 -9.63
C PRO A 121 19.22 11.87 -9.32
N ASN A 122 19.10 11.00 -10.32
CA ASN A 122 18.48 9.68 -10.15
C ASN A 122 19.13 8.86 -9.04
N VAL A 123 20.43 8.96 -8.90
CA VAL A 123 21.20 8.23 -7.90
C VAL A 123 20.71 8.47 -6.48
N ILE A 124 20.29 9.69 -6.14
CA ILE A 124 19.77 10.03 -4.80
C ILE A 124 18.44 9.32 -4.55
N PHE A 125 17.55 9.32 -5.56
CA PHE A 125 16.29 8.61 -5.46
C PHE A 125 16.47 7.09 -5.40
N ASP A 126 17.42 6.54 -6.13
CA ASP A 126 17.76 5.11 -6.09
C ASP A 126 18.28 4.70 -4.71
N TYR A 127 19.09 5.54 -4.06
CA TYR A 127 19.50 5.33 -2.67
C TYR A 127 18.31 5.39 -1.71
N PHE A 128 17.43 6.39 -1.87
CA PHE A 128 16.20 6.48 -1.08
C PHE A 128 15.36 5.20 -1.17
N MET A 129 15.16 4.68 -2.37
CA MET A 129 14.40 3.44 -2.57
C MET A 129 15.11 2.22 -1.97
N ARG A 130 16.43 2.19 -2.05
CA ARG A 130 17.23 1.10 -1.48
C ARG A 130 17.20 1.09 0.04
N GLU A 131 17.28 2.25 0.68
CA GLU A 131 17.18 2.36 2.16
C GLU A 131 15.79 1.96 2.69
N MET A 132 14.75 2.11 1.88
CA MET A 132 13.43 1.58 2.21
C MET A 132 13.34 0.06 2.03
N SER A 133 14.19 -0.52 1.21
CA SER A 133 14.19 -1.93 0.83
C SER A 133 15.24 -2.70 1.63
N ASP A 134 14.81 -3.49 2.62
CA ASP A 134 15.70 -4.30 3.46
C ASP A 134 16.28 -5.53 2.71
N SER A 135 15.86 -5.80 1.48
CA SER A 135 16.31 -6.96 0.71
C SER A 135 16.31 -6.68 -0.79
N HIS A 136 17.13 -7.42 -1.52
CA HIS A 136 17.16 -7.41 -2.99
C HIS A 136 15.83 -7.91 -3.62
N ASP A 137 14.97 -8.59 -2.84
CA ASP A 137 13.78 -9.29 -3.34
C ASP A 137 12.49 -8.47 -3.25
N GLY A 138 12.54 -7.22 -2.86
CA GLY A 138 11.36 -6.33 -2.79
C GLY A 138 11.32 -5.45 -1.55
N LEU A 139 10.35 -4.56 -1.53
CA LEU A 139 10.11 -3.66 -0.43
C LEU A 139 9.01 -4.24 0.47
N PHE A 140 9.35 -4.45 1.73
CA PHE A 140 8.40 -4.88 2.77
C PHE A 140 8.07 -3.71 3.70
N LEU A 141 6.79 -3.46 3.86
CA LEU A 141 6.29 -2.45 4.79
C LEU A 141 5.33 -3.10 5.78
N ASN A 142 5.60 -2.90 7.05
CA ASN A 142 4.68 -3.21 8.13
C ASN A 142 3.95 -1.93 8.53
N ALA A 143 2.62 -1.95 8.49
CA ALA A 143 1.78 -0.86 8.92
C ALA A 143 1.10 -1.21 10.23
N GLN A 144 1.48 -0.54 11.31
CA GLN A 144 0.90 -0.70 12.64
C GLN A 144 0.08 0.54 13.00
N LYS A 145 -1.20 0.33 13.29
CA LYS A 145 -2.12 1.40 13.73
C LYS A 145 -1.71 1.88 15.12
N LEU A 146 -1.37 3.15 15.24
CA LEU A 146 -1.10 3.81 16.52
C LEU A 146 -2.38 4.38 17.11
N ASN A 147 -3.20 5.04 16.28
CA ASN A 147 -4.49 5.60 16.63
C ASN A 147 -5.39 5.74 15.38
N GLU A 148 -6.54 6.42 15.48
CA GLU A 148 -7.48 6.58 14.36
C GLU A 148 -6.92 7.40 13.19
N LYS A 149 -5.89 8.20 13.43
CA LYS A 149 -5.32 9.14 12.44
C LYS A 149 -3.87 8.85 12.06
N ALA A 150 -3.20 7.92 12.76
CA ALA A 150 -1.78 7.67 12.57
C ALA A 150 -1.44 6.19 12.56
N ILE A 151 -0.52 5.84 11.70
CA ILE A 151 0.11 4.52 11.61
C ILE A 151 1.62 4.66 11.68
N LEU A 152 2.28 3.66 12.24
CA LEU A 152 3.70 3.46 12.12
C LEU A 152 3.96 2.60 10.89
N LEU A 153 4.76 3.11 9.96
CA LEU A 153 5.33 2.34 8.86
C LEU A 153 6.73 1.91 9.25
N SER A 154 6.99 0.62 9.16
CA SER A 154 8.30 0.02 9.44
C SER A 154 8.74 -0.82 8.26
N SER A 155 10.04 -0.93 8.06
CA SER A 155 10.62 -2.02 7.30
C SER A 155 10.64 -3.30 8.15
N ILE A 156 11.29 -4.37 7.68
CA ILE A 156 11.40 -5.61 8.46
C ILE A 156 12.15 -5.36 9.78
N ASN A 157 13.20 -4.53 9.75
CA ASN A 157 14.15 -4.40 10.84
C ASN A 157 14.07 -3.05 11.59
N SER A 158 13.43 -2.04 11.01
CA SER A 158 13.44 -0.70 11.60
C SER A 158 12.15 0.08 11.35
N PRO A 159 11.72 0.91 12.31
CA PRO A 159 10.69 1.90 12.07
C PRO A 159 11.17 2.94 11.05
N LEU A 160 10.32 3.24 10.07
CA LEU A 160 10.63 4.24 9.04
C LEU A 160 9.97 5.57 9.36
N TRP A 161 8.64 5.59 9.43
CA TRP A 161 7.88 6.83 9.58
C TRP A 161 6.57 6.65 10.35
N ILE A 162 6.15 7.73 10.98
CA ILE A 162 4.76 7.89 11.43
C ILE A 162 4.00 8.57 10.30
N CYS A 163 3.01 7.90 9.78
CA CYS A 163 2.23 8.34 8.63
C CYS A 163 0.83 8.76 9.08
N THR A 164 0.41 9.96 8.71
CA THR A 164 -0.93 10.47 9.01
C THR A 164 -1.91 9.95 7.97
N LEU A 165 -2.95 9.27 8.43
CA LEU A 165 -4.00 8.70 7.57
C LEU A 165 -4.87 9.80 6.97
N LYS A 166 -5.15 9.70 5.67
CA LYS A 166 -6.17 10.51 5.03
C LYS A 166 -7.57 9.99 5.37
N SER A 167 -8.54 10.88 5.40
CA SER A 167 -9.95 10.53 5.65
C SER A 167 -10.43 9.44 4.69
N GLY A 168 -11.06 8.39 5.21
CA GLY A 168 -11.52 7.23 4.42
C GLY A 168 -10.53 6.08 4.28
N SER A 169 -9.30 6.22 4.75
CA SER A 169 -8.31 5.12 4.79
C SER A 169 -8.71 4.05 5.79
N LYS A 170 -8.66 2.78 5.38
CA LYS A 170 -9.02 1.62 6.21
C LYS A 170 -7.85 0.64 6.24
N LEU A 171 -7.15 0.58 7.34
CA LEU A 171 -6.09 -0.42 7.50
C LEU A 171 -6.66 -1.84 7.60
N ASN A 172 -7.80 -1.98 8.24
CA ASN A 172 -8.45 -3.26 8.51
C ASN A 172 -9.98 -3.10 8.41
N GLY A 173 -10.57 -3.13 7.23
CA GLY A 173 -11.99 -3.37 6.93
C GLY A 173 -13.13 -2.92 7.87
N THR A 174 -12.85 -2.32 9.00
CA THR A 174 -13.85 -1.85 9.95
C THR A 174 -14.28 -0.44 9.55
N VAL A 175 -15.52 -0.32 9.12
CA VAL A 175 -16.17 0.97 8.89
C VAL A 175 -16.22 1.70 10.23
N ALA A 176 -15.41 2.71 10.43
CA ALA A 176 -15.70 3.71 11.45
C ALA A 176 -16.95 4.47 10.99
N ASN A 177 -18.08 4.14 11.60
CA ASN A 177 -19.32 4.91 11.47
C ASN A 177 -19.06 6.32 12.04
N SER A 178 -18.64 7.25 11.21
CA SER A 178 -18.73 8.67 11.53
C SER A 178 -20.16 9.12 11.29
N ARG A 179 -21.03 8.94 12.28
CA ARG A 179 -22.22 9.77 12.41
C ARG A 179 -21.78 11.09 13.01
N TRP A 180 -21.94 12.16 12.24
CA TRP A 180 -22.17 13.52 12.69
C TRP A 180 -23.57 13.91 12.30
#